data_e698518e061655c8353a0a676ce8829a
#
_entry.id   e698518e061655c8353a0a676ce8829a
#
_cell.length_a   1.000
_cell.length_b   1.000
_cell.length_c   1.000
_cell.angle_alpha   90.00
_cell.angle_beta   90.00
_cell.angle_gamma   90.00
#
_symmetry.space_group_name_H-M   'P 1'
#
loop_
_entity.id
_entity.type
_entity.pdbx_description
1 polymer ?
#
loop_
_entity_poly.entity_id
_entity_poly.type
_entity_poly.pdbx_seq_one_letter_code
_entity_poly.pdbx_strand_id
1 'polypeptide(L)'
;MKTTRMAALALAIGLLAPGAAAAEEKLNLVLNWVPTADHSPYYFARAQGWYKKAGIDLGIETGKGSGITSQRVGAGTAEIGIADLATALVAKSKGADLVAVMNVYANSPQGFYWLKSTGIHGPKDFPGHKIGNPPGDAARVMWPAFAKAVGIDPKSVTWVNISPQAKIPSLKSHAVDIISDFYNEHDLKVRDFGADLGFLAWRSIGVNPYGNSIIVNGDYLKKHRDTVKNFIAVSQRAFAACVKDAEPCLKALFAEVSGLDSRVQHDQWNRIKELMRDPTTTAVALGWFDPKRMESDYELVKTYFGLEKPFDIKEAYTDAFLDKSIKMTKE
;
A
#
# COMPACT_ATOMS: atom_id res chain seq x y z
N MET A 1 26.39 55.75 -67.13
CA MET A 1 26.30 54.33 -66.76
C MET A 1 26.26 54.21 -65.25
N LYS A 2 25.07 53.93 -64.65
CA LYS A 2 24.91 53.76 -63.23
C LYS A 2 24.50 52.28 -62.99
N THR A 3 25.37 51.49 -62.37
CA THR A 3 25.15 50.10 -62.02
C THR A 3 24.48 50.02 -60.67
N THR A 4 23.23 49.56 -60.63
CA THR A 4 22.45 49.34 -59.39
C THR A 4 22.77 47.92 -58.88
N ARG A 5 23.31 47.82 -57.65
CA ARG A 5 23.50 46.55 -56.90
C ARG A 5 22.22 46.21 -56.14
N MET A 6 21.55 45.10 -56.53
CA MET A 6 20.47 44.51 -55.74
C MET A 6 21.09 43.65 -54.63
N ALA A 7 20.79 43.98 -53.36
CA ALA A 7 21.10 43.13 -52.23
C ALA A 7 19.95 42.16 -52.02
N ALA A 8 20.26 40.85 -52.11
CA ALA A 8 19.30 39.79 -51.78
C ALA A 8 19.32 39.53 -50.24
N LEU A 9 18.19 39.78 -49.60
CA LEU A 9 17.96 39.50 -48.21
C LEU A 9 17.50 38.04 -48.07
N ALA A 10 18.36 37.13 -47.59
CA ALA A 10 18.01 35.75 -47.32
C ALA A 10 17.29 35.66 -45.96
N LEU A 11 15.99 35.36 -46.01
CA LEU A 11 15.15 35.11 -44.80
C LEU A 11 15.41 33.68 -44.32
N ALA A 12 16.18 33.51 -43.24
CA ALA A 12 16.38 32.24 -42.61
C ALA A 12 15.12 31.88 -41.75
N ILE A 13 14.25 31.02 -42.28
CA ILE A 13 13.14 30.43 -41.56
C ILE A 13 13.72 29.32 -40.68
N GLY A 14 13.89 29.62 -39.39
CA GLY A 14 14.23 28.61 -38.38
C GLY A 14 13.06 27.63 -38.20
N LEU A 15 13.21 26.42 -38.72
CA LEU A 15 12.32 25.29 -38.42
C LEU A 15 12.48 24.95 -36.93
N LEU A 16 11.55 25.44 -36.11
CA LEU A 16 11.31 24.87 -34.78
C LEU A 16 10.82 23.41 -34.97
N ALA A 17 11.73 22.47 -34.84
CA ALA A 17 11.35 21.05 -34.78
C ALA A 17 10.44 20.90 -33.55
N PRO A 18 9.22 20.33 -33.70
CA PRO A 18 8.41 19.97 -32.55
C PRO A 18 9.23 18.98 -31.70
N GLY A 19 9.52 19.34 -30.46
CA GLY A 19 10.18 18.45 -29.53
C GLY A 19 9.43 17.11 -29.53
N ALA A 20 10.09 16.04 -29.87
CA ALA A 20 9.53 14.69 -29.83
C ALA A 20 9.02 14.49 -28.40
N ALA A 21 7.70 14.42 -28.24
CA ALA A 21 7.12 13.99 -26.96
C ALA A 21 7.71 12.61 -26.67
N ALA A 22 8.49 12.50 -25.61
CA ALA A 22 9.01 11.22 -25.18
C ALA A 22 7.82 10.26 -25.01
N ALA A 23 7.93 9.06 -25.58
CA ALA A 23 6.88 8.06 -25.47
C ALA A 23 6.62 7.79 -23.98
N GLU A 24 5.34 7.77 -23.60
CA GLU A 24 4.93 7.46 -22.22
C GLU A 24 5.40 6.05 -21.87
N GLU A 25 6.05 5.89 -20.72
CA GLU A 25 6.46 4.57 -20.23
C GLU A 25 5.25 3.88 -19.58
N LYS A 26 4.91 2.69 -20.06
CA LYS A 26 3.86 1.87 -19.45
C LYS A 26 4.34 1.35 -18.11
N LEU A 27 3.57 1.61 -17.06
CA LEU A 27 3.84 1.14 -15.70
C LEU A 27 2.56 0.54 -15.12
N ASN A 28 2.63 -0.69 -14.61
CA ASN A 28 1.49 -1.36 -14.01
C ASN A 28 1.65 -1.44 -12.49
N LEU A 29 0.79 -0.73 -11.74
CA LEU A 29 0.73 -0.78 -10.28
C LEU A 29 -0.13 -1.95 -9.84
N VAL A 30 0.46 -2.97 -9.23
CA VAL A 30 -0.27 -4.08 -8.62
C VAL A 30 -0.66 -3.69 -7.19
N LEU A 31 -1.96 -3.63 -6.91
CA LEU A 31 -2.47 -3.34 -5.57
C LEU A 31 -2.19 -4.51 -4.61
N ASN A 32 -2.24 -4.24 -3.31
CA ASN A 32 -2.21 -5.31 -2.29
C ASN A 32 -3.55 -6.03 -2.16
N TRP A 33 -4.65 -5.38 -2.51
CA TRP A 33 -6.03 -5.85 -2.30
C TRP A 33 -6.96 -5.46 -3.45
N VAL A 34 -8.23 -5.82 -3.33
CA VAL A 34 -9.28 -5.23 -4.18
C VAL A 34 -9.32 -3.72 -3.98
N PRO A 35 -9.65 -2.93 -5.01
CA PRO A 35 -9.67 -1.48 -4.88
C PRO A 35 -10.63 -1.01 -3.79
N THR A 36 -10.12 -0.19 -2.87
CA THR A 36 -10.83 0.48 -1.78
C THR A 36 -10.33 1.91 -1.63
N ALA A 37 -10.87 2.66 -0.67
CA ALA A 37 -10.59 4.09 -0.50
C ALA A 37 -9.08 4.43 -0.44
N ASP A 38 -8.24 3.57 0.13
CA ASP A 38 -6.78 3.78 0.21
C ASP A 38 -6.07 3.78 -1.14
N HIS A 39 -6.70 3.22 -2.16
CA HIS A 39 -6.20 3.25 -3.52
C HIS A 39 -6.68 4.48 -4.32
N SER A 40 -7.66 5.23 -3.81
CA SER A 40 -8.27 6.36 -4.52
C SER A 40 -7.27 7.44 -4.99
N PRO A 41 -6.14 7.74 -4.28
CA PRO A 41 -5.17 8.70 -4.77
C PRO A 41 -4.54 8.33 -6.13
N TYR A 42 -4.34 7.05 -6.40
CA TYR A 42 -3.78 6.60 -7.70
C TYR A 42 -4.79 6.79 -8.83
N TYR A 43 -6.06 6.44 -8.60
CA TYR A 43 -7.15 6.67 -9.55
C TYR A 43 -7.34 8.16 -9.83
N PHE A 44 -7.32 8.98 -8.77
CA PHE A 44 -7.42 10.43 -8.88
C PHE A 44 -6.29 11.03 -9.71
N ALA A 45 -5.03 10.74 -9.39
CA ALA A 45 -3.90 11.29 -10.11
C ALA A 45 -3.89 10.85 -11.60
N ARG A 46 -4.32 9.61 -11.87
CA ARG A 46 -4.50 9.10 -13.24
C ARG A 46 -5.60 9.86 -13.97
N ALA A 47 -6.78 10.02 -13.37
CA ALA A 47 -7.90 10.78 -13.93
C ALA A 47 -7.56 12.25 -14.19
N GLN A 48 -6.72 12.87 -13.34
CA GLN A 48 -6.20 14.22 -13.54
C GLN A 48 -5.08 14.31 -14.59
N GLY A 49 -4.67 13.19 -15.16
CA GLY A 49 -3.59 13.13 -16.13
C GLY A 49 -2.21 13.48 -15.53
N TRP A 50 -2.04 13.38 -14.20
CA TRP A 50 -0.77 13.74 -13.56
C TRP A 50 0.34 12.74 -13.89
N TYR A 51 0.03 11.43 -13.92
CA TYR A 51 0.99 10.41 -14.35
C TYR A 51 1.36 10.60 -15.81
N LYS A 52 0.38 10.85 -16.68
CA LYS A 52 0.61 11.10 -18.11
C LYS A 52 1.54 12.31 -18.33
N LYS A 53 1.29 13.43 -17.62
CA LYS A 53 2.17 14.62 -17.66
C LYS A 53 3.59 14.32 -17.14
N ALA A 54 3.75 13.31 -16.31
CA ALA A 54 5.04 12.84 -15.81
C ALA A 54 5.69 11.76 -16.69
N GLY A 55 5.13 11.50 -17.89
CA GLY A 55 5.64 10.51 -18.84
C GLY A 55 5.25 9.06 -18.53
N ILE A 56 4.19 8.84 -17.75
CA ILE A 56 3.76 7.51 -17.30
C ILE A 56 2.35 7.20 -17.78
N ASP A 57 2.20 6.11 -18.53
CA ASP A 57 0.90 5.47 -18.80
C ASP A 57 0.63 4.43 -17.71
N LEU A 58 -0.16 4.82 -16.70
CA LEU A 58 -0.37 4.02 -15.49
C LEU A 58 -1.53 3.04 -15.64
N GLY A 59 -1.24 1.73 -15.64
CA GLY A 59 -2.19 0.66 -15.34
C GLY A 59 -2.34 0.44 -13.84
N ILE A 60 -3.52 0.03 -13.38
CA ILE A 60 -3.78 -0.37 -12.00
C ILE A 60 -4.40 -1.76 -12.02
N GLU A 61 -3.74 -2.72 -11.38
CA GLU A 61 -4.18 -4.11 -11.29
C GLU A 61 -4.63 -4.46 -9.88
N THR A 62 -5.78 -5.13 -9.77
CA THR A 62 -6.32 -5.62 -8.51
C THR A 62 -5.40 -6.64 -7.84
N GLY A 63 -5.14 -6.48 -6.54
CA GLY A 63 -4.31 -7.39 -5.76
C GLY A 63 -5.09 -8.56 -5.14
N LYS A 64 -4.32 -9.55 -4.65
CA LYS A 64 -4.83 -10.76 -3.96
C LYS A 64 -4.15 -10.98 -2.61
N GLY A 65 -3.64 -9.91 -2.00
CA GLY A 65 -2.91 -9.94 -0.73
C GLY A 65 -1.44 -9.49 -0.88
N SER A 66 -0.92 -8.82 0.13
CA SER A 66 0.44 -8.26 0.15
C SER A 66 1.52 -9.32 -0.12
N GLY A 67 1.31 -10.57 0.33
CA GLY A 67 2.24 -11.67 0.07
C GLY A 67 2.36 -12.00 -1.42
N ILE A 68 1.24 -12.03 -2.15
CA ILE A 68 1.25 -12.28 -3.60
C ILE A 68 1.89 -11.11 -4.34
N THR A 69 1.55 -9.86 -3.97
CA THR A 69 2.14 -8.68 -4.60
C THR A 69 3.65 -8.61 -4.36
N SER A 70 4.12 -8.89 -3.12
CA SER A 70 5.55 -8.93 -2.80
C SER A 70 6.29 -10.00 -3.59
N GLN A 71 5.70 -11.17 -3.79
CA GLN A 71 6.29 -12.23 -4.61
C GLN A 71 6.39 -11.81 -6.08
N ARG A 72 5.35 -11.20 -6.65
CA ARG A 72 5.34 -10.75 -8.06
C ARG A 72 6.38 -9.66 -8.30
N VAL A 73 6.44 -8.66 -7.42
CA VAL A 73 7.43 -7.57 -7.51
C VAL A 73 8.84 -8.14 -7.32
N GLY A 74 9.05 -8.97 -6.29
CA GLY A 74 10.35 -9.55 -6.01
C GLY A 74 10.87 -10.51 -7.09
N ALA A 75 9.98 -11.13 -7.86
CA ALA A 75 10.32 -11.99 -8.99
C ALA A 75 10.45 -11.21 -10.33
N GLY A 76 10.18 -9.90 -10.35
CA GLY A 76 10.21 -9.07 -11.56
C GLY A 76 9.06 -9.33 -12.54
N THR A 77 7.98 -10.00 -12.10
CA THR A 77 6.74 -10.19 -12.88
C THR A 77 5.74 -9.03 -12.71
N ALA A 78 6.08 -8.09 -11.86
CA ALA A 78 5.49 -6.77 -11.74
C ALA A 78 6.61 -5.79 -11.40
N GLU A 79 6.59 -4.60 -12.00
CA GLU A 79 7.61 -3.57 -11.77
C GLU A 79 7.43 -2.91 -10.41
N ILE A 80 6.16 -2.62 -10.06
CA ILE A 80 5.78 -1.86 -8.87
C ILE A 80 4.50 -2.41 -8.26
N GLY A 81 4.38 -2.31 -6.94
CA GLY A 81 3.17 -2.75 -6.26
C GLY A 81 2.98 -2.10 -4.90
N ILE A 82 1.86 -2.40 -4.27
CA ILE A 82 1.57 -2.03 -2.89
C ILE A 82 1.60 -3.30 -2.04
N ALA A 83 2.29 -3.27 -0.92
CA ALA A 83 2.28 -4.35 0.06
C ALA A 83 2.46 -3.80 1.48
N ASP A 84 1.89 -4.51 2.45
CA ASP A 84 2.25 -4.35 3.86
C ASP A 84 3.76 -4.56 4.01
N LEU A 85 4.47 -3.61 4.63
CA LEU A 85 5.92 -3.58 4.60
C LEU A 85 6.54 -4.81 5.28
N ALA A 86 6.02 -5.20 6.45
CA ALA A 86 6.56 -6.37 7.13
C ALA A 86 6.41 -7.65 6.28
N THR A 87 5.30 -7.78 5.55
CA THR A 87 5.10 -8.86 4.58
C THR A 87 6.12 -8.80 3.44
N ALA A 88 6.44 -7.61 2.95
CA ALA A 88 7.46 -7.41 1.92
C ALA A 88 8.87 -7.75 2.44
N LEU A 89 9.20 -7.38 3.69
CA LEU A 89 10.46 -7.75 4.33
C LEU A 89 10.60 -9.27 4.52
N VAL A 90 9.50 -9.97 4.85
CA VAL A 90 9.48 -11.45 4.88
C VAL A 90 9.80 -12.02 3.49
N ALA A 91 9.22 -11.46 2.42
CA ALA A 91 9.55 -11.90 1.07
C ALA A 91 11.03 -11.62 0.73
N LYS A 92 11.55 -10.45 1.10
CA LYS A 92 12.96 -10.08 0.90
C LYS A 92 13.90 -11.02 1.66
N SER A 93 13.56 -11.41 2.89
CA SER A 93 14.35 -12.37 3.69
C SER A 93 14.42 -13.76 3.03
N LYS A 94 13.55 -14.06 2.09
CA LYS A 94 13.56 -15.27 1.25
C LYS A 94 14.21 -15.04 -0.12
N GLY A 95 14.73 -13.84 -0.36
CA GLY A 95 15.49 -13.49 -1.56
C GLY A 95 14.71 -12.77 -2.64
N ALA A 96 13.51 -12.24 -2.34
CA ALA A 96 12.80 -11.37 -3.27
C ALA A 96 13.57 -10.05 -3.48
N ASP A 97 13.80 -9.67 -4.74
CA ASP A 97 14.45 -8.40 -5.08
C ASP A 97 13.43 -7.27 -5.11
N LEU A 98 13.26 -6.60 -3.98
CA LEU A 98 12.34 -5.49 -3.83
C LEU A 98 12.89 -4.40 -2.89
N VAL A 99 12.46 -3.15 -3.15
CA VAL A 99 12.80 -1.96 -2.37
C VAL A 99 11.52 -1.16 -2.11
N ALA A 100 11.27 -0.78 -0.86
CA ALA A 100 10.18 0.13 -0.51
C ALA A 100 10.60 1.59 -0.80
N VAL A 101 9.71 2.37 -1.43
CA VAL A 101 10.04 3.71 -1.94
C VAL A 101 9.10 4.82 -1.44
N MET A 102 7.99 4.45 -0.80
CA MET A 102 7.08 5.35 -0.10
C MET A 102 6.20 4.55 0.86
N ASN A 103 6.14 4.97 2.12
CA ASN A 103 5.19 4.41 3.07
C ASN A 103 3.80 5.05 2.91
N VAL A 104 2.74 4.24 2.92
CA VAL A 104 1.35 4.73 2.90
C VAL A 104 0.77 4.68 4.31
N TYR A 105 0.93 3.58 5.02
CA TYR A 105 0.45 3.44 6.40
C TYR A 105 1.60 3.47 7.40
N ALA A 106 1.76 4.59 8.08
CA ALA A 106 2.73 4.75 9.15
C ALA A 106 2.42 3.86 10.38
N ASN A 107 1.20 3.37 10.49
CA ASN A 107 0.78 2.44 11.54
C ASN A 107 0.23 1.16 10.94
N SER A 108 0.45 0.04 11.63
CA SER A 108 -0.08 -1.25 11.21
C SER A 108 -1.61 -1.23 11.13
N PRO A 109 -2.19 -1.55 9.98
CA PRO A 109 -3.63 -1.63 9.81
C PRO A 109 -4.21 -2.96 10.32
N GLN A 110 -3.36 -3.92 10.69
CA GLN A 110 -3.76 -5.29 11.00
C GLN A 110 -4.71 -5.36 12.19
N GLY A 111 -5.77 -6.17 12.05
CA GLY A 111 -6.70 -6.49 13.13
C GLY A 111 -7.31 -7.87 12.98
N PHE A 112 -7.77 -8.44 14.07
CA PHE A 112 -8.63 -9.61 14.10
C PHE A 112 -10.02 -9.23 14.59
N TYR A 113 -11.01 -9.88 14.00
CA TYR A 113 -12.43 -9.69 14.26
C TYR A 113 -13.10 -11.04 14.50
N TRP A 114 -14.00 -11.09 15.48
CA TRP A 114 -14.79 -12.28 15.85
C TRP A 114 -16.16 -11.85 16.36
N LEU A 115 -17.04 -12.81 16.63
CA LEU A 115 -18.30 -12.55 17.29
C LEU A 115 -18.20 -12.98 18.77
N LYS A 116 -18.51 -12.08 19.70
CA LYS A 116 -18.46 -12.36 21.14
C LYS A 116 -19.44 -13.45 21.56
N SER A 117 -20.57 -13.56 20.86
CA SER A 117 -21.57 -14.62 21.04
C SER A 117 -21.03 -16.04 20.83
N THR A 118 -19.87 -16.20 20.16
CA THR A 118 -19.21 -17.50 20.00
C THR A 118 -18.35 -17.90 21.21
N GLY A 119 -18.31 -17.07 22.27
CA GLY A 119 -17.50 -17.32 23.46
C GLY A 119 -16.04 -16.86 23.34
N ILE A 120 -15.64 -16.25 22.21
CA ILE A 120 -14.32 -15.68 22.03
C ILE A 120 -14.31 -14.27 22.65
N HIS A 121 -13.50 -14.06 23.69
CA HIS A 121 -13.36 -12.77 24.38
C HIS A 121 -12.06 -12.04 24.02
N GLY A 122 -11.09 -12.76 23.41
CA GLY A 122 -9.82 -12.19 22.99
C GLY A 122 -8.89 -13.23 22.36
N PRO A 123 -7.66 -12.82 21.98
CA PRO A 123 -6.75 -13.70 21.25
C PRO A 123 -6.28 -14.94 22.03
N LYS A 124 -6.41 -14.95 23.37
CA LYS A 124 -6.13 -16.14 24.18
C LYS A 124 -7.11 -17.29 23.92
N ASP A 125 -8.30 -16.97 23.41
CA ASP A 125 -9.34 -17.94 23.09
C ASP A 125 -9.23 -18.44 21.63
N PHE A 126 -8.29 -17.92 20.82
CA PHE A 126 -8.12 -18.33 19.40
C PHE A 126 -7.68 -19.79 19.18
N PRO A 127 -6.92 -20.45 20.11
CA PRO A 127 -6.60 -21.87 19.97
C PRO A 127 -7.83 -22.74 19.72
N GLY A 128 -7.75 -23.65 18.74
CA GLY A 128 -8.85 -24.53 18.34
C GLY A 128 -9.83 -23.93 17.32
N HIS A 129 -9.80 -22.60 17.11
CA HIS A 129 -10.73 -21.91 16.21
C HIS A 129 -10.25 -21.82 14.76
N LYS A 130 -11.20 -21.53 13.85
CA LYS A 130 -10.97 -21.34 12.43
C LYS A 130 -10.80 -19.86 12.12
N ILE A 131 -9.68 -19.51 11.47
CA ILE A 131 -9.44 -18.17 10.94
C ILE A 131 -9.63 -18.17 9.44
N GLY A 132 -10.60 -17.39 8.94
CA GLY A 132 -10.88 -17.24 7.52
C GLY A 132 -10.02 -16.15 6.89
N ASN A 133 -9.19 -16.52 5.88
CA ASN A 133 -8.34 -15.54 5.20
C ASN A 133 -7.84 -16.04 3.84
N PRO A 134 -7.58 -15.13 2.87
CA PRO A 134 -6.83 -15.49 1.67
C PRO A 134 -5.40 -15.93 2.02
N PRO A 135 -4.81 -16.91 1.30
CA PRO A 135 -3.45 -17.38 1.59
C PRO A 135 -2.36 -16.31 1.51
N GLY A 136 -2.53 -15.28 0.66
CA GLY A 136 -1.58 -14.19 0.48
C GLY A 136 -1.85 -12.95 1.35
N ASP A 137 -2.83 -13.02 2.26
CA ASP A 137 -3.16 -11.93 3.17
C ASP A 137 -2.02 -11.63 4.15
N ALA A 138 -1.74 -10.33 4.39
CA ALA A 138 -0.64 -9.90 5.25
C ALA A 138 -0.75 -10.45 6.68
N ALA A 139 -1.95 -10.45 7.28
CA ALA A 139 -2.14 -10.99 8.63
C ALA A 139 -1.84 -12.49 8.72
N ARG A 140 -2.15 -13.25 7.66
CA ARG A 140 -1.82 -14.68 7.60
C ARG A 140 -0.33 -14.91 7.46
N VAL A 141 0.35 -14.11 6.62
CA VAL A 141 1.81 -14.17 6.48
C VAL A 141 2.48 -13.80 7.80
N MET A 142 1.99 -12.76 8.48
CA MET A 142 2.56 -12.23 9.72
C MET A 142 2.03 -12.91 10.98
N TRP A 143 1.16 -13.92 10.87
CA TRP A 143 0.56 -14.65 12.00
C TRP A 143 1.54 -15.13 13.08
N PRO A 144 2.73 -15.69 12.75
CA PRO A 144 3.68 -16.13 13.77
C PRO A 144 4.10 -15.03 14.74
N ALA A 145 4.25 -13.79 14.24
CA ALA A 145 4.57 -12.64 15.09
C ALA A 145 3.42 -12.29 16.04
N PHE A 146 2.18 -12.26 15.53
CA PHE A 146 1.00 -12.02 16.37
C PHE A 146 0.82 -13.10 17.42
N ALA A 147 0.82 -14.38 17.04
CA ALA A 147 0.60 -15.51 17.94
C ALA A 147 1.60 -15.49 19.11
N LYS A 148 2.87 -15.23 18.82
CA LYS A 148 3.90 -15.11 19.84
C LYS A 148 3.69 -13.88 20.72
N ALA A 149 3.34 -12.73 20.16
CA ALA A 149 3.08 -11.51 20.93
C ALA A 149 1.94 -11.69 21.95
N VAL A 150 0.90 -12.46 21.59
CA VAL A 150 -0.20 -12.79 22.50
C VAL A 150 0.03 -14.08 23.32
N GLY A 151 1.15 -14.77 23.09
CA GLY A 151 1.55 -15.97 23.85
C GLY A 151 0.68 -17.19 23.59
N ILE A 152 0.33 -17.46 22.32
CA ILE A 152 -0.33 -18.70 21.87
C ILE A 152 0.55 -19.42 20.84
N ASP A 153 0.36 -20.74 20.70
CA ASP A 153 1.05 -21.51 19.68
C ASP A 153 0.54 -21.10 18.28
N PRO A 154 1.41 -20.68 17.33
CA PRO A 154 1.01 -20.39 15.96
C PRO A 154 0.29 -21.53 15.24
N LYS A 155 0.49 -22.77 15.67
CA LYS A 155 -0.14 -23.97 15.09
C LYS A 155 -1.50 -24.31 15.72
N SER A 156 -1.93 -23.56 16.74
CA SER A 156 -3.16 -23.85 17.50
C SER A 156 -4.46 -23.46 16.78
N VAL A 157 -4.39 -22.79 15.62
CA VAL A 157 -5.55 -22.37 14.82
C VAL A 157 -5.63 -23.09 13.51
N THR A 158 -6.83 -23.17 12.94
CA THR A 158 -7.06 -23.71 11.60
C THR A 158 -7.31 -22.60 10.60
N TRP A 159 -6.49 -22.50 9.55
CA TRP A 159 -6.68 -21.53 8.48
C TRP A 159 -7.66 -22.06 7.43
N VAL A 160 -8.71 -21.28 7.17
CA VAL A 160 -9.69 -21.54 6.10
C VAL A 160 -9.42 -20.58 4.95
N ASN A 161 -9.18 -21.12 3.75
CA ASN A 161 -8.97 -20.30 2.56
C ASN A 161 -10.30 -19.75 2.05
N ILE A 162 -10.43 -18.43 2.09
CA ILE A 162 -11.60 -17.71 1.58
C ILE A 162 -11.16 -16.56 0.68
N SER A 163 -12.07 -16.07 -0.17
CA SER A 163 -11.81 -14.84 -0.93
C SER A 163 -11.92 -13.59 -0.05
N PRO A 164 -11.35 -12.45 -0.46
CA PRO A 164 -11.52 -11.18 0.24
C PRO A 164 -12.99 -10.84 0.56
N GLN A 165 -13.87 -11.01 -0.44
CA GLN A 165 -15.29 -10.68 -0.32
C GLN A 165 -16.06 -11.65 0.59
N ALA A 166 -15.51 -12.85 0.85
CA ALA A 166 -16.14 -13.86 1.69
C ALA A 166 -15.89 -13.65 3.19
N LYS A 167 -15.02 -12.72 3.61
CA LYS A 167 -14.65 -12.53 5.03
C LYS A 167 -15.89 -12.28 5.90
N ILE A 168 -16.64 -11.22 5.65
CA ILE A 168 -17.84 -10.88 6.43
C ILE A 168 -18.93 -11.95 6.31
N PRO A 169 -19.31 -12.45 5.12
CA PRO A 169 -20.28 -13.54 5.01
C PRO A 169 -19.87 -14.81 5.76
N SER A 170 -18.60 -15.19 5.73
CA SER A 170 -18.12 -16.41 6.42
C SER A 170 -18.17 -16.25 7.94
N LEU A 171 -17.84 -15.06 8.48
CA LEU A 171 -17.97 -14.78 9.90
C LEU A 171 -19.44 -14.79 10.33
N LYS A 172 -20.31 -14.15 9.55
CA LYS A 172 -21.76 -14.06 9.81
C LYS A 172 -22.48 -15.41 9.79
N SER A 173 -22.04 -16.33 8.93
CA SER A 173 -22.59 -17.68 8.82
C SER A 173 -21.94 -18.68 9.76
N HIS A 174 -20.97 -18.28 10.58
CA HIS A 174 -20.13 -19.15 11.41
C HIS A 174 -19.36 -20.23 10.62
N ALA A 175 -19.12 -20.02 9.32
CA ALA A 175 -18.23 -20.90 8.54
C ALA A 175 -16.77 -20.78 9.02
N VAL A 176 -16.42 -19.63 9.57
CA VAL A 176 -15.19 -19.35 10.32
C VAL A 176 -15.53 -18.61 11.61
N ASP A 177 -14.67 -18.71 12.63
CA ASP A 177 -14.87 -18.10 13.94
C ASP A 177 -14.24 -16.71 14.03
N ILE A 178 -13.18 -16.49 13.25
CA ILE A 178 -12.34 -15.29 13.24
C ILE A 178 -12.00 -14.92 11.81
N ILE A 179 -11.93 -13.62 11.53
CA ILE A 179 -11.33 -13.10 10.30
C ILE A 179 -10.24 -12.09 10.66
N SER A 180 -9.20 -11.97 9.83
CA SER A 180 -8.35 -10.79 9.88
C SER A 180 -8.86 -9.76 8.89
N ASP A 181 -8.63 -8.50 9.20
CA ASP A 181 -8.85 -7.43 8.23
C ASP A 181 -8.09 -6.16 8.62
N PHE A 182 -7.99 -5.22 7.69
CA PHE A 182 -7.39 -3.94 7.98
C PHE A 182 -8.36 -3.02 8.73
N TYR A 183 -7.81 -2.20 9.61
CA TYR A 183 -8.57 -1.27 10.46
C TYR A 183 -9.37 -0.22 9.67
N ASN A 184 -8.95 0.11 8.47
CA ASN A 184 -9.74 1.00 7.61
C ASN A 184 -11.15 0.45 7.30
N GLU A 185 -11.36 -0.86 7.37
CA GLU A 185 -12.66 -1.50 7.19
C GLU A 185 -13.43 -1.75 8.51
N HIS A 186 -12.96 -1.18 9.63
CA HIS A 186 -13.55 -1.41 10.95
C HIS A 186 -15.00 -0.97 11.05
N ASP A 187 -15.33 0.23 10.55
CA ASP A 187 -16.68 0.80 10.67
C ASP A 187 -17.74 -0.02 9.89
N LEU A 188 -17.37 -0.67 8.80
CA LEU A 188 -18.23 -1.60 8.10
C LEU A 188 -18.61 -2.79 9.01
N LYS A 189 -17.63 -3.35 9.72
CA LYS A 189 -17.86 -4.48 10.64
C LYS A 189 -18.67 -4.08 11.88
N VAL A 190 -18.45 -2.86 12.39
CA VAL A 190 -19.27 -2.31 13.48
C VAL A 190 -20.73 -2.20 13.05
N ARG A 191 -21.02 -1.77 11.82
CA ARG A 191 -22.37 -1.71 11.30
C ARG A 191 -23.00 -3.10 11.13
N ASP A 192 -22.22 -4.08 10.66
CA ASP A 192 -22.74 -5.42 10.39
C ASP A 192 -23.02 -6.24 11.66
N PHE A 193 -22.23 -6.05 12.70
CA PHE A 193 -22.25 -6.92 13.89
C PHE A 193 -22.57 -6.19 15.20
N GLY A 194 -22.55 -4.86 15.19
CA GLY A 194 -22.92 -4.04 16.36
C GLY A 194 -22.15 -4.41 17.64
N ALA A 195 -22.88 -4.57 18.75
CA ALA A 195 -22.30 -4.88 20.05
C ALA A 195 -21.66 -6.29 20.15
N ASP A 196 -22.01 -7.19 19.23
CA ASP A 196 -21.46 -8.55 19.19
C ASP A 196 -20.04 -8.58 18.58
N LEU A 197 -19.61 -7.51 17.90
CA LEU A 197 -18.27 -7.45 17.33
C LEU A 197 -17.18 -7.47 18.43
N GLY A 198 -16.31 -8.47 18.37
CA GLY A 198 -15.01 -8.48 19.02
C GLY A 198 -13.94 -7.99 18.04
N PHE A 199 -13.00 -7.19 18.54
CA PHE A 199 -11.93 -6.62 17.72
C PHE A 199 -10.65 -6.41 18.52
N LEU A 200 -9.51 -6.69 17.90
CA LEU A 200 -8.19 -6.34 18.40
C LEU A 200 -7.31 -5.82 17.26
N ALA A 201 -6.85 -4.57 17.39
CA ALA A 201 -5.80 -4.03 16.53
C ALA A 201 -4.42 -4.55 16.98
N TRP A 202 -3.58 -5.00 16.05
CA TRP A 202 -2.24 -5.51 16.41
C TRP A 202 -1.38 -4.45 17.07
N ARG A 203 -1.50 -3.19 16.64
CA ARG A 203 -0.77 -2.07 17.24
C ARG A 203 -1.10 -1.86 18.73
N SER A 204 -2.28 -2.26 19.19
CA SER A 204 -2.66 -2.12 20.60
C SER A 204 -1.93 -3.11 21.53
N ILE A 205 -1.31 -4.15 20.98
CA ILE A 205 -0.49 -5.12 21.71
C ILE A 205 1.01 -4.99 21.39
N GLY A 206 1.42 -3.83 20.85
CA GLY A 206 2.82 -3.54 20.57
C GLY A 206 3.35 -4.08 19.23
N VAL A 207 2.52 -4.74 18.41
CA VAL A 207 2.88 -5.18 17.07
C VAL A 207 2.45 -4.11 16.07
N ASN A 208 3.32 -3.12 15.85
CA ASN A 208 3.03 -1.96 15.00
C ASN A 208 4.10 -1.73 13.90
N PRO A 209 4.37 -2.71 13.02
CA PRO A 209 5.23 -2.44 11.87
C PRO A 209 4.56 -1.46 10.91
N TYR A 210 5.33 -0.89 9.98
CA TYR A 210 4.79 -0.15 8.86
C TYR A 210 3.82 -1.02 8.06
N GLY A 211 2.69 -0.44 7.67
CA GLY A 211 1.68 -1.11 6.85
C GLY A 211 1.94 -0.91 5.34
N ASN A 212 0.88 -0.68 4.57
CA ASN A 212 0.96 -0.53 3.13
C ASN A 212 2.08 0.44 2.72
N SER A 213 2.94 -0.03 1.84
CA SER A 213 4.03 0.73 1.26
C SER A 213 4.11 0.45 -0.24
N ILE A 214 4.57 1.41 -1.02
CA ILE A 214 4.91 1.21 -2.43
C ILE A 214 6.24 0.49 -2.47
N ILE A 215 6.27 -0.67 -3.12
CA ILE A 215 7.44 -1.50 -3.34
C ILE A 215 7.74 -1.60 -4.83
N VAL A 216 9.01 -1.61 -5.18
CA VAL A 216 9.52 -1.65 -6.56
C VAL A 216 10.48 -2.82 -6.70
N ASN A 217 10.48 -3.51 -7.84
CA ASN A 217 11.51 -4.49 -8.16
C ASN A 217 12.90 -3.80 -8.20
N GLY A 218 13.91 -4.39 -7.56
CA GLY A 218 15.21 -3.75 -7.41
C GLY A 218 15.93 -3.53 -8.73
N ASP A 219 15.84 -4.46 -9.67
CA ASP A 219 16.43 -4.31 -11.00
C ASP A 219 15.69 -3.27 -11.85
N TYR A 220 14.35 -3.22 -11.76
CA TYR A 220 13.56 -2.17 -12.39
C TYR A 220 13.94 -0.79 -11.83
N LEU A 221 14.04 -0.64 -10.51
CA LEU A 221 14.46 0.59 -9.84
C LEU A 221 15.81 1.11 -10.35
N LYS A 222 16.78 0.21 -10.56
CA LYS A 222 18.12 0.57 -11.08
C LYS A 222 18.04 1.09 -12.53
N LYS A 223 17.23 0.44 -13.37
CA LYS A 223 17.14 0.72 -14.82
C LYS A 223 16.20 1.90 -15.15
N HIS A 224 15.15 2.11 -14.34
CA HIS A 224 14.07 3.07 -14.57
C HIS A 224 13.91 4.06 -13.41
N ARG A 225 15.04 4.53 -12.87
CA ARG A 225 15.06 5.38 -11.67
C ARG A 225 14.21 6.65 -11.81
N ASP A 226 14.24 7.28 -12.98
CA ASP A 226 13.49 8.52 -13.22
C ASP A 226 11.99 8.26 -13.31
N THR A 227 11.55 7.16 -13.90
CA THR A 227 10.15 6.72 -13.93
C THR A 227 9.63 6.48 -12.53
N VAL A 228 10.39 5.76 -11.68
CA VAL A 228 10.03 5.53 -10.27
C VAL A 228 9.98 6.84 -9.51
N LYS A 229 10.96 7.74 -9.69
CA LYS A 229 10.95 9.08 -9.08
C LYS A 229 9.70 9.88 -9.47
N ASN A 230 9.36 9.90 -10.75
CA ASN A 230 8.17 10.61 -11.25
C ASN A 230 6.89 9.99 -10.69
N PHE A 231 6.79 8.65 -10.67
CA PHE A 231 5.66 7.94 -10.09
C PHE A 231 5.47 8.29 -8.61
N ILE A 232 6.54 8.28 -7.80
CA ILE A 232 6.48 8.59 -6.37
C ILE A 232 6.12 10.06 -6.14
N ALA A 233 6.70 11.01 -6.87
CA ALA A 233 6.37 12.43 -6.76
C ALA A 233 4.88 12.69 -7.04
N VAL A 234 4.33 12.07 -8.08
CA VAL A 234 2.90 12.17 -8.41
C VAL A 234 2.05 11.49 -7.33
N SER A 235 2.42 10.30 -6.88
CA SER A 235 1.68 9.56 -5.86
C SER A 235 1.65 10.31 -4.52
N GLN A 236 2.79 10.81 -4.03
CA GLN A 236 2.88 11.59 -2.79
C GLN A 236 2.00 12.84 -2.85
N ARG A 237 2.05 13.57 -3.97
CA ARG A 237 1.18 14.73 -4.21
C ARG A 237 -0.30 14.33 -4.21
N ALA A 238 -0.65 13.19 -4.81
CA ALA A 238 -2.02 12.70 -4.85
C ALA A 238 -2.55 12.36 -3.45
N PHE A 239 -1.76 11.64 -2.66
CA PHE A 239 -2.12 11.36 -1.26
C PHE A 239 -2.32 12.64 -0.46
N ALA A 240 -1.44 13.63 -0.58
CA ALA A 240 -1.59 14.92 0.08
C ALA A 240 -2.86 15.67 -0.35
N ALA A 241 -3.20 15.64 -1.64
CA ALA A 241 -4.44 16.23 -2.15
C ALA A 241 -5.68 15.52 -1.56
N CYS A 242 -5.70 14.19 -1.53
CA CYS A 242 -6.79 13.41 -0.98
C CYS A 242 -6.92 13.54 0.55
N VAL A 243 -5.82 13.73 1.27
CA VAL A 243 -5.86 14.04 2.72
C VAL A 243 -6.55 15.37 2.97
N LYS A 244 -6.31 16.36 2.10
CA LYS A 244 -6.94 17.68 2.17
C LYS A 244 -8.42 17.64 1.79
N ASP A 245 -8.76 16.91 0.72
CA ASP A 245 -10.13 16.73 0.22
C ASP A 245 -10.25 15.34 -0.42
N ALA A 246 -11.00 14.45 0.25
CA ALA A 246 -11.20 13.07 -0.20
C ALA A 246 -12.17 12.95 -1.38
N GLU A 247 -13.11 13.89 -1.52
CA GLU A 247 -14.24 13.75 -2.44
C GLU A 247 -13.81 13.58 -3.91
N PRO A 248 -12.91 14.39 -4.47
CA PRO A 248 -12.44 14.18 -5.84
C PRO A 248 -11.74 12.83 -6.04
N CYS A 249 -11.06 12.33 -4.99
CA CYS A 249 -10.32 11.08 -5.04
C CYS A 249 -11.27 9.88 -5.03
N LEU A 250 -12.25 9.88 -4.13
CA LEU A 250 -13.27 8.83 -4.07
C LEU A 250 -14.13 8.82 -5.33
N LYS A 251 -14.48 9.99 -5.87
CA LYS A 251 -15.18 10.11 -7.14
C LYS A 251 -14.41 9.46 -8.29
N ALA A 252 -13.10 9.66 -8.37
CA ALA A 252 -12.27 9.03 -9.38
C ALA A 252 -12.22 7.50 -9.22
N LEU A 253 -12.18 6.99 -7.98
CA LEU A 253 -12.28 5.56 -7.70
C LEU A 253 -13.65 5.00 -8.16
N PHE A 254 -14.76 5.66 -7.80
CA PHE A 254 -16.11 5.20 -8.16
C PHE A 254 -16.36 5.21 -9.67
N ALA A 255 -15.69 6.09 -10.42
CA ALA A 255 -15.82 6.14 -11.87
C ALA A 255 -15.28 4.88 -12.58
N GLU A 256 -14.34 4.17 -11.94
CA GLU A 256 -13.68 3.01 -12.54
C GLU A 256 -13.98 1.69 -11.83
N VAL A 257 -14.36 1.74 -10.56
CA VAL A 257 -14.60 0.56 -9.72
C VAL A 257 -16.07 0.50 -9.33
N SER A 258 -16.80 -0.43 -9.94
CA SER A 258 -18.24 -0.62 -9.66
C SER A 258 -18.46 -1.38 -8.34
N GLY A 259 -19.65 -1.20 -7.75
CA GLY A 259 -20.09 -1.97 -6.58
C GLY A 259 -19.54 -1.49 -5.23
N LEU A 260 -18.83 -0.37 -5.19
CA LEU A 260 -18.38 0.24 -3.95
C LEU A 260 -19.51 1.08 -3.33
N ASP A 261 -19.74 0.90 -2.03
CA ASP A 261 -20.64 1.75 -1.25
C ASP A 261 -19.94 3.06 -0.87
N SER A 262 -20.50 4.19 -1.30
CA SER A 262 -19.89 5.51 -1.09
C SER A 262 -19.66 5.82 0.40
N ARG A 263 -20.63 5.54 1.27
CA ARG A 263 -20.52 5.78 2.71
C ARG A 263 -19.40 4.96 3.33
N VAL A 264 -19.31 3.68 2.94
CA VAL A 264 -18.23 2.79 3.39
C VAL A 264 -16.87 3.36 3.00
N GLN A 265 -16.70 3.83 1.77
CA GLN A 265 -15.43 4.37 1.31
C GLN A 265 -15.04 5.68 2.00
N HIS A 266 -16.00 6.54 2.35
CA HIS A 266 -15.74 7.74 3.15
C HIS A 266 -15.30 7.40 4.58
N ASP A 267 -15.98 6.46 5.24
CA ASP A 267 -15.59 5.98 6.58
C ASP A 267 -14.19 5.36 6.55
N GLN A 268 -13.90 4.53 5.54
CA GLN A 268 -12.58 3.97 5.32
C GLN A 268 -11.51 5.06 5.17
N TRP A 269 -11.77 6.10 4.36
CA TRP A 269 -10.80 7.19 4.18
C TRP A 269 -10.45 7.91 5.49
N ASN A 270 -11.42 8.09 6.38
CA ASN A 270 -11.14 8.65 7.70
C ASN A 270 -10.18 7.78 8.52
N ARG A 271 -10.38 6.46 8.52
CA ARG A 271 -9.46 5.51 9.17
C ARG A 271 -8.09 5.45 8.49
N ILE A 272 -8.05 5.59 7.17
CA ILE A 272 -6.80 5.66 6.40
C ILE A 272 -5.95 6.86 6.84
N LYS A 273 -6.55 8.04 7.02
CA LYS A 273 -5.84 9.23 7.53
C LYS A 273 -5.23 8.99 8.92
N GLU A 274 -5.92 8.25 9.80
CA GLU A 274 -5.36 7.83 11.10
C GLU A 274 -4.14 6.91 10.93
N LEU A 275 -4.23 5.94 10.01
CA LEU A 275 -3.13 5.01 9.73
C LEU A 275 -1.91 5.70 9.09
N MET A 276 -2.12 6.70 8.27
CA MET A 276 -1.07 7.46 7.60
C MET A 276 -0.31 8.40 8.54
N ARG A 277 -0.88 8.74 9.71
CA ARG A 277 -0.35 9.77 10.59
C ARG A 277 0.54 9.20 11.69
N ASP A 278 1.75 9.73 11.78
CA ASP A 278 2.67 9.56 12.90
C ASP A 278 3.57 10.80 13.06
N PRO A 279 4.44 10.87 14.08
CA PRO A 279 5.39 11.97 14.24
C PRO A 279 6.28 12.20 13.01
N THR A 280 6.68 11.14 12.31
CA THR A 280 7.57 11.24 11.15
C THR A 280 6.84 11.83 9.94
N THR A 281 5.63 11.36 9.65
CA THR A 281 4.85 11.86 8.50
C THR A 281 4.39 13.31 8.69
N THR A 282 4.24 13.78 9.93
CA THR A 282 3.89 15.17 10.25
C THR A 282 5.10 16.11 10.34
N ALA A 283 6.26 15.62 10.74
CA ALA A 283 7.46 16.43 10.93
C ALA A 283 8.40 16.43 9.73
N VAL A 284 8.60 15.31 9.08
CA VAL A 284 9.58 15.11 7.99
C VAL A 284 8.90 15.17 6.62
N ALA A 285 8.16 14.11 6.25
CA ALA A 285 7.42 14.05 5.00
C ALA A 285 6.35 12.95 5.03
N LEU A 286 5.26 13.17 4.31
CA LEU A 286 4.30 12.12 4.00
C LEU A 286 5.01 10.98 3.24
N GLY A 287 4.89 9.78 3.75
CA GLY A 287 5.47 8.59 3.14
C GLY A 287 6.90 8.27 3.57
N TRP A 288 7.50 9.05 4.46
CA TRP A 288 8.87 8.87 4.95
C TRP A 288 9.01 7.63 5.82
N PHE A 289 10.12 6.91 5.66
CA PHE A 289 10.51 5.81 6.54
C PHE A 289 11.44 6.32 7.65
N ASP A 290 11.05 6.15 8.90
CA ASP A 290 11.95 6.40 10.03
C ASP A 290 12.97 5.25 10.15
N PRO A 291 14.29 5.53 10.14
CA PRO A 291 15.31 4.47 10.18
C PRO A 291 15.21 3.54 11.40
N LYS A 292 14.85 4.08 12.58
CA LYS A 292 14.73 3.26 13.80
C LYS A 292 13.53 2.31 13.72
N ARG A 293 12.42 2.76 13.12
CA ARG A 293 11.28 1.89 12.88
C ARG A 293 11.59 0.82 11.83
N MET A 294 12.34 1.16 10.77
CA MET A 294 12.78 0.19 9.78
C MET A 294 13.68 -0.89 10.43
N GLU A 295 14.59 -0.51 11.33
CA GLU A 295 15.36 -1.46 12.12
C GLU A 295 14.48 -2.36 13.01
N SER A 296 13.47 -1.76 13.66
CA SER A 296 12.49 -2.51 14.48
C SER A 296 11.68 -3.50 13.65
N ASP A 297 11.22 -3.10 12.46
CA ASP A 297 10.47 -3.97 11.55
C ASP A 297 11.36 -5.12 11.02
N TYR A 298 12.64 -4.85 10.75
CA TYR A 298 13.62 -5.88 10.38
C TYR A 298 13.84 -6.89 11.52
N GLU A 299 14.03 -6.43 12.75
CA GLU A 299 14.20 -7.30 13.92
C GLU A 299 12.93 -8.12 14.20
N LEU A 300 11.73 -7.59 13.93
CA LEU A 300 10.48 -8.34 14.00
C LEU A 300 10.50 -9.51 13.00
N VAL A 301 10.86 -9.24 11.75
CA VAL A 301 10.95 -10.29 10.72
C VAL A 301 12.00 -11.33 11.09
N LYS A 302 13.19 -10.91 11.50
CA LYS A 302 14.29 -11.78 11.93
C LYS A 302 13.88 -12.68 13.11
N THR A 303 13.21 -12.11 14.11
CA THR A 303 12.82 -12.82 15.34
C THR A 303 11.76 -13.88 15.09
N TYR A 304 10.77 -13.59 14.23
CA TYR A 304 9.59 -14.46 14.09
C TYR A 304 9.61 -15.35 12.85
N PHE A 305 10.39 -15.00 11.82
CA PHE A 305 10.41 -15.74 10.55
C PHE A 305 11.79 -16.33 10.23
N GLY A 306 12.84 -15.87 10.92
CA GLY A 306 14.20 -16.14 10.53
C GLY A 306 14.56 -15.41 9.22
N LEU A 307 15.85 -15.37 8.92
CA LEU A 307 16.34 -14.77 7.69
C LEU A 307 17.03 -15.86 6.87
N GLU A 308 16.34 -16.42 5.89
CA GLU A 308 16.95 -17.38 4.97
C GLU A 308 18.09 -16.72 4.18
N LYS A 309 17.90 -15.46 3.79
CA LYS A 309 18.90 -14.59 3.16
C LYS A 309 18.97 -13.27 3.92
N PRO A 310 19.91 -13.11 4.86
CA PRO A 310 20.14 -11.85 5.55
C PRO A 310 20.44 -10.71 4.57
N PHE A 311 19.93 -9.52 4.86
CA PHE A 311 20.16 -8.31 4.07
C PHE A 311 20.36 -7.11 5.01
N ASP A 312 21.06 -6.07 4.54
CA ASP A 312 21.06 -4.79 5.25
C ASP A 312 19.69 -4.11 5.07
N ILE A 313 19.06 -3.73 6.18
CA ILE A 313 17.75 -3.05 6.14
C ILE A 313 17.79 -1.77 5.29
N LYS A 314 18.94 -1.10 5.21
CA LYS A 314 19.14 0.09 4.37
C LYS A 314 18.98 -0.20 2.88
N GLU A 315 19.15 -1.45 2.46
CA GLU A 315 18.90 -1.89 1.07
C GLU A 315 17.43 -2.20 0.78
N ALA A 316 16.59 -2.24 1.83
CA ALA A 316 15.18 -2.57 1.71
C ALA A 316 14.27 -1.37 1.46
N TYR A 317 14.77 -0.15 1.62
CA TYR A 317 13.96 1.05 1.42
C TYR A 317 14.80 2.26 0.96
N THR A 318 14.11 3.28 0.46
CA THR A 318 14.71 4.59 0.15
C THR A 318 13.66 5.69 0.18
N ASP A 319 14.01 6.83 0.79
CA ASP A 319 13.23 8.07 0.83
C ASP A 319 13.68 9.07 -0.25
N ALA A 320 14.60 8.68 -1.14
CA ALA A 320 15.28 9.58 -2.08
C ALA A 320 14.35 10.28 -3.10
N PHE A 321 13.11 9.81 -3.23
CA PHE A 321 12.13 10.32 -4.19
C PHE A 321 11.04 11.19 -3.54
N LEU A 322 11.06 11.32 -2.21
CA LEU A 322 10.03 12.02 -1.46
C LEU A 322 10.34 13.52 -1.32
N ASP A 323 9.31 14.34 -1.52
CA ASP A 323 9.36 15.79 -1.28
C ASP A 323 9.07 16.07 0.20
N LYS A 324 10.06 16.63 0.91
CA LYS A 324 9.95 16.98 2.33
C LYS A 324 9.01 18.15 2.61
N SER A 325 8.62 18.90 1.59
CA SER A 325 7.61 19.97 1.74
C SER A 325 6.19 19.40 1.89
N ILE A 326 5.97 18.17 1.44
CA ILE A 326 4.67 17.48 1.52
C ILE A 326 4.60 16.67 2.82
N LYS A 327 3.76 17.10 3.74
CA LYS A 327 3.60 16.48 5.08
C LYS A 327 2.16 16.13 5.37
N MET A 328 1.95 15.18 6.29
CA MET A 328 0.63 14.97 6.88
C MET A 328 0.22 16.18 7.71
N THR A 329 -1.06 16.49 7.72
CA THR A 329 -1.64 17.47 8.64
C THR A 329 -1.52 16.98 10.08
N LYS A 330 -1.40 17.89 11.04
CA LYS A 330 -1.35 17.53 12.46
C LYS A 330 -2.72 17.11 13.02
N GLU A 331 -3.79 17.50 12.31
CA GLU A 331 -5.20 17.17 12.64
C GLU A 331 -5.90 16.53 11.45
#